data_6ba7ec94398d6effcce2bf7631e96d49
#
_entry.id   6ba7ec94398d6effcce2bf7631e96d49
#
_cell.length_a   1.000
_cell.length_b   1.000
_cell.length_c   1.000
_cell.angle_alpha   90.00
_cell.angle_beta   90.00
_cell.angle_gamma   90.00
#
_symmetry.space_group_name_H-M   'P 1'
#
loop_
_entity.id
_entity.type
_entity.pdbx_description
1 polymer ?
#
loop_
_entity_poly.entity_id
_entity_poly.type
_entity_poly.pdbx_seq_one_letter_code
_entity_poly.pdbx_strand_id
1 'polypeptide(L)'
;MLGSLAKWLRIFGFDTFYPDATTNDDEVLHIAKAENRLLLSRDKELIIRGKKAQLQVLEIQTTDLDTQLAQVLTHILIDHTQVLTRCTLCNTPLISVEKKAIKTHVPPKVFETRDSFWYCSVCHKYYWMGTHYENMIEKINKLTNKNNR
;
A
#
# COMPACT_ATOMS: atom_id res chain seq x y z
N MET A 1 -10.64 6.69 5.82
CA MET A 1 -9.63 7.42 6.59
C MET A 1 -8.19 7.07 6.22
N LEU A 2 -7.82 5.81 6.23
CA LEU A 2 -6.48 5.40 5.81
C LEU A 2 -6.46 4.74 4.42
N GLY A 3 -7.46 5.01 3.58
CA GLY A 3 -7.58 4.41 2.26
C GLY A 3 -6.42 4.76 1.32
N SER A 4 -5.99 6.02 1.32
CA SER A 4 -4.85 6.45 0.51
C SER A 4 -3.54 5.83 1.00
N LEU A 5 -3.37 5.71 2.31
CA LEU A 5 -2.21 5.03 2.90
C LEU A 5 -2.19 3.56 2.48
N ALA A 6 -3.32 2.86 2.59
CA ALA A 6 -3.43 1.46 2.18
C ALA A 6 -3.07 1.27 0.71
N LYS A 7 -3.57 2.15 -0.16
CA LYS A 7 -3.27 2.13 -1.60
C LYS A 7 -1.77 2.22 -1.86
N TRP A 8 -1.09 3.18 -1.21
CA TRP A 8 0.35 3.37 -1.42
C TRP A 8 1.17 2.23 -0.83
N LEU A 9 0.76 1.67 0.31
CA LEU A 9 1.44 0.50 0.89
C LEU A 9 1.37 -0.70 -0.07
N ARG A 10 0.23 -0.88 -0.74
CA ARG A 10 0.09 -1.91 -1.78
C ARG A 10 0.99 -1.64 -2.98
N ILE A 11 1.11 -0.38 -3.40
CA ILE A 11 2.04 0.01 -4.48
C ILE A 11 3.48 -0.37 -4.10
N PHE A 12 3.88 -0.16 -2.85
CA PHE A 12 5.21 -0.52 -2.36
C PHE A 12 5.40 -2.02 -2.15
N GLY A 13 4.38 -2.83 -2.40
CA GLY A 13 4.46 -4.29 -2.35
C GLY A 13 4.05 -4.91 -1.03
N PHE A 14 3.57 -4.13 -0.07
CA PHE A 14 3.12 -4.67 1.21
C PHE A 14 1.74 -5.31 1.08
N ASP A 15 1.59 -6.52 1.63
CA ASP A 15 0.30 -7.16 1.80
C ASP A 15 -0.54 -6.35 2.79
N THR A 16 -1.50 -5.58 2.27
CA THR A 16 -2.24 -4.59 3.03
C THR A 16 -3.74 -4.89 2.96
N PHE A 17 -4.28 -5.41 4.04
CA PHE A 17 -5.72 -5.58 4.19
C PHE A 17 -6.33 -4.23 4.59
N TYR A 18 -7.34 -3.80 3.86
CA TYR A 18 -8.11 -2.60 4.18
C TYR A 18 -9.58 -3.00 4.32
N PRO A 19 -10.17 -2.86 5.52
CA PRO A 19 -11.54 -3.30 5.76
C PRO A 19 -12.54 -2.47 4.97
N ASP A 20 -13.61 -3.12 4.50
CA ASP A 20 -14.73 -2.42 3.88
C ASP A 20 -15.68 -1.84 4.94
N ALA A 21 -16.73 -1.15 4.48
CA ALA A 21 -17.69 -0.48 5.36
C ALA A 21 -18.50 -1.44 6.24
N THR A 22 -18.52 -2.73 5.92
CA THR A 22 -19.26 -3.74 6.68
C THR A 22 -18.43 -4.42 7.75
N THR A 23 -17.10 -4.25 7.72
CA THR A 23 -16.17 -4.87 8.67
C THR A 23 -16.15 -4.05 9.97
N ASN A 24 -16.48 -4.68 11.09
CA ASN A 24 -16.43 -4.02 12.40
C ASN A 24 -15.05 -4.17 13.07
N ASP A 25 -14.86 -3.46 14.18
CA ASP A 25 -13.59 -3.46 14.90
C ASP A 25 -13.19 -4.84 15.43
N ASP A 26 -14.16 -5.63 15.90
CA ASP A 26 -13.90 -6.98 16.38
C ASP A 26 -13.34 -7.87 15.28
N GLU A 27 -13.89 -7.76 14.08
CA GLU A 27 -13.42 -8.50 12.90
C GLU A 27 -12.01 -8.06 12.51
N VAL A 28 -11.74 -6.74 12.56
CA VAL A 28 -10.40 -6.20 12.26
C VAL A 28 -9.37 -6.78 13.23
N LEU A 29 -9.67 -6.77 14.52
CA LEU A 29 -8.77 -7.32 15.54
C LEU A 29 -8.57 -8.81 15.36
N HIS A 30 -9.64 -9.55 15.03
CA HIS A 30 -9.56 -10.99 14.78
C HIS A 30 -8.66 -11.31 13.59
N ILE A 31 -8.82 -10.60 12.49
CA ILE A 31 -8.01 -10.79 11.27
C ILE A 31 -6.54 -10.45 11.57
N ALA A 32 -6.28 -9.33 12.24
CA ALA A 32 -4.91 -8.94 12.57
C ALA A 32 -4.21 -9.99 13.42
N LYS A 33 -4.93 -10.58 14.37
CA LYS A 33 -4.38 -11.63 15.24
C LYS A 33 -4.19 -12.96 14.50
N ALA A 34 -5.21 -13.40 13.75
CA ALA A 34 -5.18 -14.67 13.02
C ALA A 34 -4.09 -14.69 11.95
N GLU A 35 -3.85 -13.56 11.29
CA GLU A 35 -2.89 -13.45 10.20
C GLU A 35 -1.57 -12.78 10.62
N ASN A 36 -1.40 -12.49 11.90
CA ASN A 36 -0.20 -11.85 12.46
C ASN A 36 0.15 -10.55 11.72
N ARG A 37 -0.83 -9.67 11.56
CA ARG A 37 -0.68 -8.40 10.84
C ARG A 37 -0.38 -7.25 11.80
N LEU A 38 0.41 -6.28 11.33
CA LEU A 38 0.58 -4.99 11.99
C LEU A 38 -0.71 -4.17 11.82
N LEU A 39 -1.28 -3.71 12.93
CA LEU A 39 -2.49 -2.88 12.93
C LEU A 39 -2.12 -1.41 12.84
N LEU A 40 -2.59 -0.75 11.78
CA LEU A 40 -2.47 0.70 11.61
C LEU A 40 -3.83 1.34 11.82
N SER A 41 -3.92 2.34 12.69
CA SER A 41 -5.19 3.04 12.91
C SER A 41 -4.95 4.46 13.43
N ARG A 42 -5.93 5.33 13.19
CA ARG A 42 -6.02 6.65 13.81
C ARG A 42 -6.95 6.63 15.02
N ASP A 43 -7.73 5.56 15.17
CA ASP A 43 -8.67 5.40 16.27
C ASP A 43 -7.94 4.94 17.53
N LYS A 44 -7.89 5.80 18.54
CA LYS A 44 -7.19 5.53 19.80
C LYS A 44 -7.77 4.34 20.55
N GLU A 45 -9.09 4.18 20.51
CA GLU A 45 -9.76 3.05 21.18
C GLU A 45 -9.38 1.73 20.53
N LEU A 46 -9.36 1.66 19.19
CA LEU A 46 -8.95 0.46 18.46
C LEU A 46 -7.49 0.12 18.75
N ILE A 47 -6.62 1.12 18.82
CA ILE A 47 -5.20 0.93 19.18
C ILE A 47 -5.06 0.35 20.60
N ILE A 48 -5.83 0.87 21.57
CA ILE A 48 -5.82 0.36 22.94
C ILE A 48 -6.28 -1.11 22.96
N ARG A 49 -7.34 -1.42 22.25
CA ARG A 49 -7.86 -2.80 22.15
C ARG A 49 -6.85 -3.72 21.47
N GLY A 50 -6.17 -3.25 20.45
CA GLY A 50 -5.11 -4.00 19.77
C GLY A 50 -3.95 -4.32 20.70
N LYS A 51 -3.52 -3.37 21.52
CA LYS A 51 -2.45 -3.58 22.51
C LYS A 51 -2.87 -4.61 23.56
N LYS A 52 -4.10 -4.53 24.05
CA LYS A 52 -4.64 -5.51 24.99
C LYS A 52 -4.69 -6.92 24.41
N ALA A 53 -4.92 -7.02 23.10
CA ALA A 53 -4.92 -8.31 22.38
C ALA A 53 -3.51 -8.78 22.02
N GLN A 54 -2.48 -8.07 22.45
CA GLN A 54 -1.06 -8.37 22.18
C GLN A 54 -0.69 -8.30 20.70
N LEU A 55 -1.37 -7.44 19.94
CA LEU A 55 -1.04 -7.16 18.55
C LEU A 55 0.08 -6.14 18.46
N GLN A 56 0.84 -6.20 17.38
CA GLN A 56 1.70 -5.09 17.00
C GLN A 56 0.80 -3.99 16.43
N VAL A 57 0.92 -2.78 16.97
CA VAL A 57 0.08 -1.66 16.58
C VAL A 57 0.94 -0.43 16.28
N LEU A 58 0.48 0.39 15.35
CA LEU A 58 1.09 1.68 15.04
C LEU A 58 -0.02 2.71 14.94
N GLU A 59 -0.05 3.66 15.87
CA GLU A 59 -1.01 4.75 15.85
C GLU A 59 -0.59 5.82 14.83
N ILE A 60 -1.45 6.08 13.86
CA ILE A 60 -1.26 7.11 12.86
C ILE A 60 -1.90 8.40 13.38
N GLN A 61 -1.10 9.42 13.66
CA GLN A 61 -1.58 10.65 14.28
C GLN A 61 -1.85 11.78 13.28
N THR A 62 -1.18 11.74 12.13
CA THR A 62 -1.28 12.78 11.11
C THR A 62 -2.33 12.43 10.05
N THR A 63 -2.89 13.46 9.42
CA THR A 63 -3.77 13.32 8.24
C THR A 63 -3.00 13.46 6.92
N ASP A 64 -1.74 13.87 6.97
CA ASP A 64 -0.89 14.06 5.80
C ASP A 64 -0.34 12.73 5.29
N LEU A 65 -0.67 12.38 4.05
CA LEU A 65 -0.28 11.10 3.45
C LEU A 65 1.23 10.88 3.43
N ASP A 66 2.00 11.88 3.03
CA ASP A 66 3.45 11.75 2.93
C ASP A 66 4.07 11.44 4.30
N THR A 67 3.59 12.13 5.34
CA THR A 67 4.02 11.93 6.72
C THR A 67 3.58 10.57 7.26
N GLN A 68 2.37 10.12 6.91
CA GLN A 68 1.88 8.78 7.26
C GLN A 68 2.79 7.70 6.68
N LEU A 69 3.13 7.82 5.41
CA LEU A 69 4.03 6.88 4.74
C LEU A 69 5.42 6.88 5.37
N ALA A 70 5.98 8.06 5.63
CA ALA A 70 7.27 8.17 6.29
C ALA A 70 7.25 7.49 7.66
N GLN A 71 6.19 7.67 8.45
CA GLN A 71 6.03 7.03 9.75
C GLN A 71 6.00 5.51 9.63
N VAL A 72 5.20 4.97 8.73
CA VAL A 72 5.12 3.52 8.51
C VAL A 72 6.48 2.95 8.09
N LEU A 73 7.16 3.64 7.19
CA LEU A 73 8.44 3.18 6.62
C LEU A 73 9.62 3.29 7.60
N THR A 74 9.44 3.91 8.75
CA THR A 74 10.42 3.81 9.84
C THR A 74 10.31 2.47 10.58
N HIS A 75 9.17 1.79 10.47
CA HIS A 75 8.90 0.51 11.15
C HIS A 75 9.04 -0.69 10.23
N ILE A 76 8.79 -0.51 8.92
CA ILE A 76 8.89 -1.56 7.91
C ILE A 76 9.70 -1.04 6.73
N LEU A 77 10.54 -1.90 6.16
CA LEU A 77 11.42 -1.53 5.05
C LEU A 77 10.77 -1.87 3.70
N ILE A 78 10.93 -0.97 2.72
CA ILE A 78 10.53 -1.25 1.35
C ILE A 78 11.51 -2.27 0.76
N ASP A 79 10.97 -3.35 0.22
CA ASP A 79 11.72 -4.24 -0.67
C ASP A 79 11.43 -3.80 -2.09
N HIS A 80 12.40 -3.17 -2.74
CA HIS A 80 12.22 -2.61 -4.08
C HIS A 80 11.89 -3.67 -5.14
N THR A 81 12.19 -4.95 -4.88
CA THR A 81 11.82 -6.04 -5.78
C THR A 81 10.32 -6.34 -5.74
N GLN A 82 9.62 -5.91 -4.69
CA GLN A 82 8.20 -6.16 -4.49
C GLN A 82 7.31 -4.97 -4.90
N VAL A 83 7.89 -3.87 -5.34
CA VAL A 83 7.13 -2.70 -5.78
C VAL A 83 6.31 -3.05 -7.01
N LEU A 84 5.05 -2.60 -7.05
CA LEU A 84 4.06 -2.90 -8.11
C LEU A 84 3.78 -4.40 -8.27
N THR A 85 3.86 -5.15 -7.19
CA THR A 85 3.50 -6.58 -7.19
C THR A 85 2.07 -6.83 -6.71
N ARG A 86 1.35 -5.80 -6.25
CA ARG A 86 -0.01 -5.95 -5.71
C ARG A 86 -0.97 -4.92 -6.29
N CYS A 87 -2.22 -5.36 -6.50
CA CYS A 87 -3.31 -4.50 -6.94
C CYS A 87 -3.66 -3.47 -5.86
N THR A 88 -3.79 -2.21 -6.24
CA THR A 88 -4.12 -1.14 -5.29
C THR A 88 -5.57 -1.20 -4.81
N LEU A 89 -6.45 -1.86 -5.57
CA LEU A 89 -7.88 -1.95 -5.25
C LEU A 89 -8.22 -3.16 -4.39
N CYS A 90 -7.61 -4.32 -4.64
CA CYS A 90 -8.00 -5.57 -3.97
C CYS A 90 -6.84 -6.31 -3.28
N ASN A 91 -5.61 -5.80 -3.36
CA ASN A 91 -4.43 -6.39 -2.74
C ASN A 91 -3.95 -7.70 -3.39
N THR A 92 -4.63 -8.19 -4.41
CA THR A 92 -4.23 -9.43 -5.11
C THR A 92 -2.86 -9.27 -5.75
N PRO A 93 -1.97 -10.28 -5.67
CA PRO A 93 -0.70 -10.24 -6.39
C PRO A 93 -0.92 -10.05 -7.89
N LEU A 94 -0.14 -9.14 -8.49
CA LEU A 94 -0.22 -8.82 -9.92
C LEU A 94 0.57 -9.82 -10.75
N ILE A 95 0.14 -9.98 -12.01
CA ILE A 95 0.79 -10.83 -13.00
C ILE A 95 1.54 -9.92 -13.97
N SER A 96 2.80 -10.21 -14.26
CA SER A 96 3.54 -9.52 -15.31
C SER A 96 2.96 -9.86 -16.68
N VAL A 97 2.77 -8.86 -17.53
CA VAL A 97 2.22 -9.05 -18.89
C VAL A 97 3.14 -8.44 -19.94
N GLU A 98 3.14 -9.05 -21.13
CA GLU A 98 3.95 -8.57 -22.22
C GLU A 98 3.37 -7.28 -22.83
N LYS A 99 4.25 -6.34 -23.17
CA LYS A 99 3.88 -5.05 -23.73
C LYS A 99 3.01 -5.17 -24.97
N LYS A 100 3.34 -6.08 -25.88
CA LYS A 100 2.61 -6.25 -27.15
C LYS A 100 1.15 -6.70 -26.95
N ALA A 101 0.83 -7.34 -25.83
CA ALA A 101 -0.51 -7.85 -25.54
C ALA A 101 -1.46 -6.77 -25.01
N ILE A 102 -0.94 -5.57 -24.66
CA ILE A 102 -1.73 -4.55 -23.95
C ILE A 102 -1.93 -3.26 -24.73
N LYS A 103 -1.50 -3.20 -25.97
CA LYS A 103 -1.53 -1.98 -26.81
C LYS A 103 -2.88 -1.27 -26.78
N THR A 104 -3.98 -2.03 -26.80
CA THR A 104 -5.35 -1.49 -26.80
C THR A 104 -5.91 -1.23 -25.41
N HIS A 105 -5.19 -1.62 -24.35
CA HIS A 105 -5.68 -1.55 -22.97
C HIS A 105 -5.07 -0.43 -22.14
N VAL A 106 -4.10 0.29 -22.69
CA VAL A 106 -3.43 1.42 -22.00
C VAL A 106 -3.41 2.63 -22.95
N PRO A 107 -3.27 3.85 -22.40
CA PRO A 107 -3.16 5.04 -23.26
C PRO A 107 -1.97 4.94 -24.21
N PRO A 108 -2.10 5.43 -25.47
CA PRO A 108 -1.01 5.33 -26.45
C PRO A 108 0.33 5.88 -25.98
N LYS A 109 0.31 7.02 -25.27
CA LYS A 109 1.53 7.63 -24.73
C LYS A 109 2.22 6.76 -23.69
N VAL A 110 1.45 6.10 -22.84
CA VAL A 110 1.96 5.15 -21.87
C VAL A 110 2.58 3.94 -22.56
N PHE A 111 1.90 3.41 -23.57
CA PHE A 111 2.41 2.29 -24.36
C PHE A 111 3.75 2.62 -25.03
N GLU A 112 3.89 3.85 -25.55
CA GLU A 112 5.12 4.28 -26.20
C GLU A 112 6.28 4.49 -25.24
N THR A 113 5.99 4.97 -24.01
CA THR A 113 7.03 5.43 -23.08
C THR A 113 7.37 4.44 -21.97
N ARG A 114 6.56 3.41 -21.74
CA ARG A 114 6.76 2.42 -20.67
C ARG A 114 6.99 1.04 -21.25
N ASP A 115 7.81 0.24 -20.58
CA ASP A 115 8.23 -1.07 -21.05
C ASP A 115 7.71 -2.22 -20.20
N SER A 116 7.37 -1.97 -18.94
CA SER A 116 6.93 -2.99 -18.00
C SER A 116 5.49 -2.75 -17.57
N PHE A 117 4.68 -3.81 -17.60
CA PHE A 117 3.26 -3.76 -17.28
C PHE A 117 2.83 -4.95 -16.44
N TRP A 118 1.82 -4.73 -15.60
CA TRP A 118 1.25 -5.76 -14.74
C TRP A 118 -0.26 -5.74 -14.84
N TYR A 119 -0.88 -6.84 -14.43
CA TYR A 119 -2.33 -7.03 -14.56
C TYR A 119 -2.90 -7.67 -13.30
N CYS A 120 -4.06 -7.17 -12.84
CA CYS A 120 -4.84 -7.80 -11.79
C CYS A 120 -5.93 -8.66 -12.42
N SER A 121 -5.87 -9.98 -12.20
CA SER A 121 -6.87 -10.92 -12.73
C SER A 121 -8.23 -10.81 -12.05
N VAL A 122 -8.29 -10.22 -10.86
CA VAL A 122 -9.54 -10.03 -10.11
C VAL A 122 -10.25 -8.74 -10.53
N CYS A 123 -9.52 -7.62 -10.59
CA CYS A 123 -10.08 -6.32 -10.92
C CYS A 123 -10.06 -6.00 -12.41
N HIS A 124 -9.35 -6.80 -13.21
CA HIS A 124 -9.17 -6.57 -14.66
C HIS A 124 -8.56 -5.21 -14.97
N LYS A 125 -7.56 -4.82 -14.17
CA LYS A 125 -6.89 -3.53 -14.29
C LYS A 125 -5.41 -3.72 -14.62
N TYR A 126 -4.89 -2.85 -15.50
CA TYR A 126 -3.47 -2.82 -15.87
C TYR A 126 -2.71 -1.80 -15.04
N TYR A 127 -1.44 -2.07 -14.77
CA TYR A 127 -0.56 -1.25 -13.96
C TYR A 127 0.78 -1.02 -14.65
N TRP A 128 1.33 0.15 -14.46
CA TRP A 128 2.69 0.51 -14.90
C TRP A 128 3.28 1.50 -13.90
N MET A 129 4.61 1.66 -13.94
CA MET A 129 5.30 2.62 -13.08
C MET A 129 5.26 4.00 -13.75
N GLY A 130 4.49 4.93 -13.18
CA GLY A 130 4.32 6.28 -13.72
C GLY A 130 5.08 7.34 -12.93
N THR A 131 5.04 8.56 -13.45
CA THR A 131 5.65 9.75 -12.83
C THR A 131 5.16 9.98 -11.40
N HIS A 132 3.89 9.69 -11.14
CA HIS A 132 3.30 9.86 -9.82
C HIS A 132 3.99 8.99 -8.75
N TYR A 133 4.33 7.76 -9.10
CA TYR A 133 5.10 6.86 -8.24
C TYR A 133 6.50 7.42 -7.98
N GLU A 134 7.19 7.84 -9.03
CA GLU A 134 8.54 8.41 -8.91
C GLU A 134 8.58 9.61 -7.98
N ASN A 135 7.59 10.51 -8.11
CA ASN A 135 7.47 11.69 -7.25
C ASN A 135 7.23 11.31 -5.80
N MET A 136 6.42 10.30 -5.54
CA MET A 136 6.15 9.84 -4.18
C MET A 136 7.39 9.24 -3.52
N ILE A 137 8.15 8.44 -4.24
CA ILE A 137 9.41 7.86 -3.74
C ILE A 137 10.39 8.97 -3.38
N GLU A 138 10.51 10.00 -4.20
CA GLU A 138 11.39 11.14 -3.93
C GLU A 138 10.99 11.86 -2.65
N LYS A 139 9.70 12.13 -2.46
CA LYS A 139 9.19 12.76 -1.24
C LYS A 139 9.49 11.94 0.01
N ILE A 140 9.26 10.63 -0.06
CA ILE A 140 9.47 9.73 1.07
C ILE A 140 10.95 9.66 1.43
N ASN A 141 11.83 9.58 0.45
CA ASN A 141 13.27 9.57 0.70
C ASN A 141 13.73 10.84 1.41
N LYS A 142 13.19 12.00 1.06
CA LYS A 142 13.48 13.27 1.75
C LYS A 142 13.00 13.24 3.20
N LEU A 143 11.79 12.73 3.45
CA LEU A 143 11.21 12.67 4.79
C LEU A 143 11.95 11.68 5.69
N THR A 144 12.27 10.50 5.19
CA THR A 144 12.99 9.48 5.96
C THR A 144 14.43 9.87 6.24
N ASN A 145 15.11 10.53 5.31
CA ASN A 145 16.48 11.02 5.52
C ASN A 145 16.54 12.12 6.58
N LYS A 146 15.52 12.99 6.67
CA LYS A 146 15.43 14.00 7.72
C LYS A 146 15.25 13.37 9.12
N ASN A 147 14.50 12.28 9.21
CA ASN A 147 14.25 11.61 10.48
C ASN A 147 15.45 10.78 10.97
N ASN A 148 16.37 10.43 10.08
CA ASN A 148 17.59 9.67 10.41
C ASN A 148 18.79 10.57 10.76
N ARG A 149 18.60 11.87 10.77
CA ARG A 149 19.59 12.85 11.21
C ARG A 149 19.21 13.37 12.60
#